data_c47b783538299bb429e0096b57e9e89a
#
_entry.id   c47b783538299bb429e0096b57e9e89a
#
_cell.length_a   1.000
_cell.length_b   1.000
_cell.length_c   1.000
_cell.angle_alpha   90.00
_cell.angle_beta   90.00
_cell.angle_gamma   90.00
#
_symmetry.space_group_name_H-M   'P 1'
#
loop_
_entity.id
_entity.type
_entity.pdbx_description
1 polymer ?
#
loop_
_entity_poly.entity_id
_entity_poly.type
_entity_poly.pdbx_seq_one_letter_code
_entity_poly.pdbx_strand_id
1 'polypeptide(L)'
;MKRVFLFAAVMFAALVAVSCNSNENEVLAVRLDKTKIELVKGESIQLNAQVVPAQDAEFTWSSQDDQYVTVDQNGVVTAVGLKKESLDSDEVAPVSVYVKYLNGADECQVTVLPLAPTKVEIVSEANTIEVDPAESIQLVAKCYPEDADLTDLTWSTDFATVAKVDSKTGVLTGVSAGFAVIRVSYNERIFDEINVRVNAVDPQAVEIVPSSISLSPGMKERLGVKLTPANASGSLVWTSDKMEVAKVDAETGVVTAVAKGTAHIKVQIGNVSATCVVVVE
;
A
#
# COMPACT_ATOMS: atom_id res chain seq x y z
N MET A 1 14.20 16.73 4.09
CA MET A 1 14.77 18.00 3.57
C MET A 1 13.61 18.94 3.32
N LYS A 2 13.54 20.05 4.08
CA LYS A 2 12.47 21.05 3.95
C LYS A 2 12.62 21.74 2.59
N ARG A 3 11.71 21.53 1.67
CA ARG A 3 11.60 22.36 0.47
C ARG A 3 10.82 23.63 0.84
N VAL A 4 11.56 24.71 0.98
CA VAL A 4 10.98 26.07 1.07
C VAL A 4 10.65 26.47 -0.35
N PHE A 5 9.35 26.54 -0.68
CA PHE A 5 8.90 27.15 -1.93
C PHE A 5 8.87 28.65 -1.78
N LEU A 6 9.76 29.30 -2.51
CA LEU A 6 9.84 30.75 -2.63
C LEU A 6 8.82 31.21 -3.68
N PHE A 7 7.72 31.86 -3.25
CA PHE A 7 6.75 32.47 -4.16
C PHE A 7 7.36 33.70 -4.81
N ALA A 8 7.62 33.63 -6.12
CA ALA A 8 7.91 34.80 -6.94
C ALA A 8 6.61 35.33 -7.53
N ALA A 9 6.09 36.42 -6.98
CA ALA A 9 5.00 37.16 -7.57
C ALA A 9 5.51 37.89 -8.84
N VAL A 10 5.12 37.41 -10.01
CA VAL A 10 5.39 38.10 -11.28
C VAL A 10 4.25 39.07 -11.53
N MET A 11 4.50 40.37 -11.26
CA MET A 11 3.64 41.46 -11.73
C MET A 11 3.89 41.67 -13.23
N PHE A 12 2.93 41.31 -14.06
CA PHE A 12 2.91 41.72 -15.45
C PHE A 12 2.10 43.04 -15.56
N ALA A 13 2.81 44.15 -15.69
CA ALA A 13 2.20 45.42 -16.07
C ALA A 13 2.06 45.44 -17.60
N ALA A 14 0.84 45.24 -18.09
CA ALA A 14 0.52 45.49 -19.50
C ALA A 14 0.11 46.97 -19.65
N LEU A 15 0.97 47.78 -20.29
CA LEU A 15 0.58 49.10 -20.76
C LEU A 15 -0.43 48.99 -21.90
N VAL A 16 -1.65 49.38 -21.65
CA VAL A 16 -2.65 49.58 -22.73
C VAL A 16 -2.63 51.08 -23.09
N ALA A 17 -2.27 51.40 -24.35
CA ALA A 17 -2.39 52.72 -24.90
C ALA A 17 -3.88 53.06 -25.10
N VAL A 18 -4.34 54.11 -24.41
CA VAL A 18 -5.70 54.66 -24.53
C VAL A 18 -5.74 55.53 -25.78
N SER A 19 -6.47 55.10 -26.81
CA SER A 19 -6.92 55.95 -27.91
C SER A 19 -8.31 56.47 -27.56
N CYS A 20 -8.45 57.78 -27.29
CA CYS A 20 -9.74 58.43 -27.13
C CYS A 20 -10.49 58.46 -28.47
N ASN A 21 -11.60 57.73 -28.56
CA ASN A 21 -12.69 58.07 -29.48
C ASN A 21 -14.03 57.78 -28.79
N SER A 22 -14.80 58.83 -28.59
CA SER A 22 -16.12 58.83 -27.99
C SER A 22 -17.12 58.10 -28.86
N ASN A 23 -17.49 56.84 -28.50
CA ASN A 23 -18.82 56.28 -28.68
C ASN A 23 -18.88 54.85 -28.03
N GLU A 24 -19.66 54.76 -26.99
CA GLU A 24 -20.47 53.63 -26.53
C GLU A 24 -19.98 52.18 -26.86
N ASN A 25 -19.02 51.73 -26.14
CA ASN A 25 -18.75 50.36 -25.71
C ASN A 25 -17.37 50.30 -25.07
N GLU A 26 -17.20 50.94 -23.90
CA GLU A 26 -16.00 50.68 -23.11
C GLU A 26 -15.99 49.15 -22.81
N VAL A 27 -14.97 48.48 -23.31
CA VAL A 27 -14.77 47.07 -22.99
C VAL A 27 -14.39 47.00 -21.50
N LEU A 28 -15.36 46.69 -20.67
CA LEU A 28 -15.14 46.46 -19.26
C LEU A 28 -14.31 45.17 -19.12
N ALA A 29 -13.11 45.29 -18.55
CA ALA A 29 -12.32 44.15 -18.18
C ALA A 29 -12.62 43.76 -16.72
N VAL A 30 -12.96 42.52 -16.48
CA VAL A 30 -12.98 41.92 -15.13
C VAL A 30 -11.59 41.38 -14.84
N ARG A 31 -11.09 41.61 -13.63
CA ARG A 31 -9.80 41.09 -13.18
C ARG A 31 -9.92 40.46 -11.80
N LEU A 32 -9.35 39.26 -11.65
CA LEU A 32 -9.16 38.61 -10.37
C LEU A 32 -7.83 38.99 -9.71
N ASP A 33 -7.79 39.01 -8.39
CA ASP A 33 -6.57 39.19 -7.62
C ASP A 33 -5.62 37.96 -7.71
N LYS A 34 -6.14 36.78 -8.08
CA LYS A 34 -5.40 35.52 -8.26
C LYS A 34 -5.91 34.79 -9.50
N THR A 35 -4.99 34.28 -10.32
CA THR A 35 -5.29 33.49 -11.52
C THR A 35 -4.98 32.01 -11.33
N LYS A 36 -4.24 31.66 -10.27
CA LYS A 36 -3.94 30.27 -9.87
C LYS A 36 -3.86 30.19 -8.35
N ILE A 37 -4.49 29.17 -7.79
CA ILE A 37 -4.45 28.87 -6.35
C ILE A 37 -4.36 27.36 -6.13
N GLU A 38 -3.76 26.97 -5.02
CA GLU A 38 -3.74 25.60 -4.52
C GLU A 38 -4.45 25.61 -3.16
N LEU A 39 -5.39 24.69 -2.96
CA LEU A 39 -6.14 24.53 -1.72
C LEU A 39 -6.10 23.06 -1.31
N VAL A 40 -5.90 22.80 -0.04
CA VAL A 40 -6.11 21.45 0.48
C VAL A 40 -7.62 21.18 0.55
N LYS A 41 -8.03 19.96 0.24
CA LYS A 41 -9.42 19.55 0.35
C LYS A 41 -10.04 19.99 1.68
N GLY A 42 -11.18 20.64 1.63
CA GLY A 42 -11.88 21.25 2.76
C GLY A 42 -11.51 22.73 3.03
N GLU A 43 -10.43 23.24 2.47
CA GLU A 43 -10.05 24.65 2.63
C GLU A 43 -10.89 25.59 1.74
N SER A 44 -11.01 26.84 2.18
CA SER A 44 -11.69 27.90 1.43
C SER A 44 -10.84 29.16 1.40
N ILE A 45 -10.94 29.90 0.30
CA ILE A 45 -10.28 31.20 0.11
C ILE A 45 -11.19 32.20 -0.58
N GLN A 46 -11.04 33.48 -0.24
CA GLN A 46 -11.70 34.57 -0.92
C GLN A 46 -10.93 34.99 -2.18
N LEU A 47 -11.58 34.97 -3.33
CA LEU A 47 -11.16 35.63 -4.55
C LEU A 47 -11.83 37.00 -4.62
N ASN A 48 -11.05 38.01 -5.03
CA ASN A 48 -11.56 39.37 -5.21
C ASN A 48 -11.53 39.73 -6.69
N ALA A 49 -12.68 40.18 -7.18
CA ALA A 49 -12.84 40.66 -8.56
C ALA A 49 -12.96 42.16 -8.57
N GLN A 50 -12.45 42.78 -9.63
CA GLN A 50 -12.61 44.21 -9.90
C GLN A 50 -12.88 44.47 -11.38
N VAL A 51 -13.63 45.51 -11.67
CA VAL A 51 -13.88 45.99 -13.03
C VAL A 51 -12.89 47.09 -13.39
N VAL A 52 -12.43 47.12 -14.61
CA VAL A 52 -11.53 48.17 -15.12
C VAL A 52 -12.21 48.81 -16.33
N PRO A 53 -12.45 50.15 -16.29
CA PRO A 53 -12.23 51.08 -15.18
C PRO A 53 -13.09 50.76 -13.94
N ALA A 54 -12.61 51.15 -12.74
CA ALA A 54 -13.24 50.79 -11.46
C ALA A 54 -14.65 51.40 -11.34
N GLN A 55 -15.63 50.55 -11.02
CA GLN A 55 -17.02 50.89 -10.77
C GLN A 55 -17.68 49.84 -9.87
N ASP A 56 -18.83 50.20 -9.31
CA ASP A 56 -19.63 49.22 -8.56
C ASP A 56 -20.16 48.16 -9.51
N ALA A 57 -19.98 46.89 -9.15
CA ALA A 57 -20.35 45.75 -9.98
C ALA A 57 -20.86 44.59 -9.13
N GLU A 58 -21.93 43.98 -9.58
CA GLU A 58 -22.41 42.68 -9.05
C GLU A 58 -21.85 41.60 -9.95
N PHE A 59 -20.96 40.79 -9.39
CA PHE A 59 -20.32 39.71 -10.11
C PHE A 59 -21.15 38.42 -10.07
N THR A 60 -21.11 37.69 -11.18
CA THR A 60 -21.63 36.30 -11.25
C THR A 60 -20.47 35.34 -11.21
N TRP A 61 -20.45 34.49 -10.22
CA TRP A 61 -19.42 33.45 -10.04
C TRP A 61 -19.93 32.08 -10.45
N SER A 62 -19.06 31.25 -11.01
CA SER A 62 -19.36 29.87 -11.34
C SER A 62 -18.10 29.00 -11.34
N SER A 63 -18.24 27.77 -10.94
CA SER A 63 -17.22 26.73 -11.08
C SER A 63 -17.40 25.99 -12.40
N GLN A 64 -16.30 25.49 -12.94
CA GLN A 64 -16.32 24.54 -14.06
C GLN A 64 -16.91 23.18 -13.64
N ASP A 65 -16.67 22.78 -12.36
CA ASP A 65 -17.13 21.49 -11.85
C ASP A 65 -17.26 21.54 -10.31
N ASP A 66 -18.51 21.64 -9.84
CA ASP A 66 -18.85 21.76 -8.42
C ASP A 66 -18.57 20.50 -7.61
N GLN A 67 -18.27 19.36 -8.25
CA GLN A 67 -17.87 18.15 -7.54
C GLN A 67 -16.47 18.28 -6.93
N TYR A 68 -15.63 19.15 -7.49
CA TYR A 68 -14.24 19.34 -7.06
C TYR A 68 -14.01 20.69 -6.41
N VAL A 69 -14.59 21.75 -6.96
CA VAL A 69 -14.44 23.11 -6.47
C VAL A 69 -15.77 23.82 -6.54
N THR A 70 -16.21 24.41 -5.45
CA THR A 70 -17.40 25.31 -5.43
C THR A 70 -16.99 26.76 -5.27
N VAL A 71 -17.83 27.67 -5.72
CA VAL A 71 -17.69 29.10 -5.47
C VAL A 71 -19.05 29.70 -5.14
N ASP A 72 -19.12 30.54 -4.10
CA ASP A 72 -20.34 31.28 -3.76
C ASP A 72 -20.41 32.62 -4.52
N GLN A 73 -21.56 33.30 -4.38
CA GLN A 73 -21.77 34.60 -5.06
C GLN A 73 -20.96 35.76 -4.46
N ASN A 74 -20.27 35.52 -3.34
CA ASN A 74 -19.32 36.46 -2.77
C ASN A 74 -17.88 36.23 -3.24
N GLY A 75 -17.64 35.16 -4.04
CA GLY A 75 -16.32 34.78 -4.53
C GLY A 75 -15.52 33.94 -3.53
N VAL A 76 -16.18 33.31 -2.54
CA VAL A 76 -15.52 32.33 -1.67
C VAL A 76 -15.44 30.99 -2.39
N VAL A 77 -14.20 30.58 -2.69
CA VAL A 77 -13.89 29.32 -3.35
C VAL A 77 -13.59 28.26 -2.31
N THR A 78 -14.21 27.08 -2.43
CA THR A 78 -14.02 25.96 -1.52
C THR A 78 -13.57 24.72 -2.29
N ALA A 79 -12.49 24.08 -1.81
CA ALA A 79 -12.00 22.81 -2.32
C ALA A 79 -12.84 21.65 -1.77
N VAL A 80 -13.55 20.92 -2.65
CA VAL A 80 -14.48 19.85 -2.27
C VAL A 80 -13.88 18.46 -2.51
N GLY A 81 -13.24 18.25 -3.66
CA GLY A 81 -12.71 16.96 -4.07
C GLY A 81 -11.53 17.06 -5.01
N LEU A 82 -10.81 15.95 -5.15
CA LEU A 82 -9.65 15.84 -6.04
C LEU A 82 -10.10 15.51 -7.47
N LYS A 83 -9.74 16.32 -8.44
CA LYS A 83 -9.88 15.99 -9.85
C LYS A 83 -8.59 15.39 -10.36
N LYS A 84 -8.59 14.10 -10.71
CA LYS A 84 -7.44 13.44 -11.32
C LYS A 84 -7.42 13.72 -12.82
N GLU A 85 -6.23 13.81 -13.44
CA GLU A 85 -6.09 13.99 -14.88
C GLU A 85 -6.60 12.77 -15.67
N SER A 86 -6.42 11.56 -15.11
CA SER A 86 -6.98 10.31 -15.63
C SER A 86 -7.22 9.32 -14.49
N LEU A 87 -7.94 8.23 -14.76
CA LEU A 87 -8.21 7.18 -13.76
C LEU A 87 -6.94 6.50 -13.23
N ASP A 88 -5.88 6.48 -14.03
CA ASP A 88 -4.61 5.82 -13.71
C ASP A 88 -3.51 6.82 -13.29
N SER A 89 -3.82 8.11 -13.19
CA SER A 89 -2.88 9.16 -12.80
C SER A 89 -3.04 9.55 -11.33
N ASP A 90 -1.93 9.78 -10.65
CA ASP A 90 -1.90 10.42 -9.34
C ASP A 90 -1.80 11.97 -9.47
N GLU A 91 -1.67 12.49 -10.70
CA GLU A 91 -1.64 13.91 -10.96
C GLU A 91 -3.04 14.53 -10.86
N VAL A 92 -3.13 15.65 -10.16
CA VAL A 92 -4.38 16.41 -9.98
C VAL A 92 -4.51 17.46 -11.05
N ALA A 93 -5.68 17.50 -11.70
CA ALA A 93 -6.01 18.51 -12.70
C ALA A 93 -6.64 19.74 -12.03
N PRO A 94 -6.36 20.95 -12.53
CA PRO A 94 -7.02 22.16 -12.04
C PRO A 94 -8.49 22.21 -12.49
N VAL A 95 -9.30 22.94 -11.72
CA VAL A 95 -10.69 23.31 -12.04
C VAL A 95 -10.75 24.80 -12.17
N SER A 96 -11.36 25.34 -13.25
CA SER A 96 -11.51 26.75 -13.45
C SER A 96 -12.70 27.31 -12.66
N VAL A 97 -12.47 28.39 -11.94
CA VAL A 97 -13.52 29.24 -11.34
C VAL A 97 -13.60 30.51 -12.17
N TYR A 98 -14.81 30.85 -12.62
CA TYR A 98 -15.10 31.98 -13.49
C TYR A 98 -15.80 33.08 -12.72
N VAL A 99 -15.46 34.31 -13.06
CA VAL A 99 -16.18 35.52 -12.66
C VAL A 99 -16.60 36.30 -13.90
N LYS A 100 -17.83 36.82 -13.90
CA LYS A 100 -18.41 37.58 -15.00
C LYS A 100 -19.08 38.85 -14.49
N TYR A 101 -18.97 39.92 -15.30
CA TYR A 101 -19.74 41.12 -15.19
C TYR A 101 -19.98 41.69 -16.59
N LEU A 102 -21.25 41.80 -17.00
CA LEU A 102 -21.64 42.17 -18.36
C LEU A 102 -20.93 41.29 -19.42
N ASN A 103 -20.13 41.93 -20.29
CA ASN A 103 -19.35 41.23 -21.33
C ASN A 103 -17.91 40.90 -20.92
N GLY A 104 -17.49 41.36 -19.72
CA GLY A 104 -16.18 41.05 -19.14
C GLY A 104 -16.20 39.73 -18.32
N ALA A 105 -15.10 39.00 -18.38
CA ALA A 105 -14.90 37.78 -17.58
C ALA A 105 -13.42 37.62 -17.24
N ASP A 106 -13.16 36.89 -16.17
CA ASP A 106 -11.82 36.38 -15.81
C ASP A 106 -11.93 34.98 -15.20
N GLU A 107 -10.82 34.26 -15.08
CA GLU A 107 -10.79 32.93 -14.51
C GLU A 107 -9.62 32.73 -13.54
N CYS A 108 -9.82 31.85 -12.56
CA CYS A 108 -8.80 31.36 -11.67
C CYS A 108 -8.74 29.83 -11.76
N GLN A 109 -7.55 29.28 -11.97
CA GLN A 109 -7.31 27.83 -11.92
C GLN A 109 -7.08 27.41 -10.46
N VAL A 110 -7.89 26.47 -9.99
CA VAL A 110 -7.85 25.93 -8.63
C VAL A 110 -7.39 24.50 -8.67
N THR A 111 -6.24 24.21 -8.08
CA THR A 111 -5.75 22.85 -7.88
C THR A 111 -6.08 22.41 -6.46
N VAL A 112 -6.84 21.32 -6.32
CA VAL A 112 -7.16 20.76 -5.01
C VAL A 112 -6.12 19.73 -4.65
N LEU A 113 -5.42 19.97 -3.54
CA LEU A 113 -4.42 19.06 -2.99
C LEU A 113 -5.07 18.03 -2.04
N PRO A 114 -4.52 16.81 -1.96
CA PRO A 114 -5.03 15.80 -1.04
C PRO A 114 -4.91 16.24 0.41
N LEU A 115 -5.92 15.88 1.20
CA LEU A 115 -5.89 16.04 2.65
C LEU A 115 -5.10 14.89 3.26
N ALA A 116 -3.91 15.18 3.77
CA ALA A 116 -3.06 14.20 4.39
C ALA A 116 -3.64 13.70 5.73
N PRO A 117 -3.60 12.40 6.02
CA PRO A 117 -4.00 11.88 7.31
C PRO A 117 -3.06 12.35 8.43
N THR A 118 -3.63 12.60 9.61
CA THR A 118 -2.87 12.85 10.85
C THR A 118 -2.69 11.58 11.67
N LYS A 119 -3.52 10.55 11.42
CA LYS A 119 -3.49 9.24 12.06
C LYS A 119 -4.03 8.18 11.10
N VAL A 120 -3.48 6.98 11.20
CA VAL A 120 -3.96 5.77 10.51
C VAL A 120 -4.21 4.70 11.57
N GLU A 121 -5.25 3.89 11.41
CA GLU A 121 -5.58 2.75 12.29
C GLU A 121 -5.97 1.54 11.46
N ILE A 122 -5.46 0.36 11.82
CA ILE A 122 -5.93 -0.92 11.30
C ILE A 122 -7.23 -1.30 12.01
N VAL A 123 -8.28 -1.53 11.25
CA VAL A 123 -9.58 -1.93 11.81
C VAL A 123 -9.53 -3.39 12.21
N SER A 124 -9.48 -3.67 13.50
CA SER A 124 -9.50 -5.01 14.07
C SER A 124 -10.17 -5.00 15.44
N GLU A 125 -10.97 -6.02 15.74
CA GLU A 125 -11.53 -6.24 17.07
C GLU A 125 -10.55 -6.95 18.00
N ALA A 126 -9.52 -7.59 17.42
CA ALA A 126 -8.49 -8.34 18.15
C ALA A 126 -7.12 -7.68 18.03
N ASN A 127 -6.31 -7.81 19.07
CA ASN A 127 -4.92 -7.35 19.05
C ASN A 127 -3.99 -8.25 18.22
N THR A 128 -4.45 -9.44 17.86
CA THR A 128 -3.72 -10.39 17.03
C THR A 128 -4.71 -11.04 16.06
N ILE A 129 -4.38 -10.99 14.79
CA ILE A 129 -5.15 -11.66 13.73
C ILE A 129 -4.60 -13.08 13.57
N GLU A 130 -5.47 -14.08 13.55
CA GLU A 130 -5.11 -15.47 13.26
C GLU A 130 -5.55 -15.85 11.86
N VAL A 131 -4.65 -16.48 11.11
CA VAL A 131 -4.90 -17.00 9.76
C VAL A 131 -4.25 -18.37 9.59
N ASP A 132 -4.81 -19.19 8.72
CA ASP A 132 -4.18 -20.46 8.34
C ASP A 132 -3.21 -20.27 7.16
N PRO A 133 -2.23 -21.18 6.97
CA PRO A 133 -1.39 -21.15 5.79
C PRO A 133 -2.22 -21.25 4.50
N ALA A 134 -1.91 -20.38 3.52
CA ALA A 134 -2.63 -20.17 2.27
C ALA A 134 -4.01 -19.50 2.38
N GLU A 135 -4.50 -19.22 3.59
CA GLU A 135 -5.67 -18.39 3.78
C GLU A 135 -5.34 -16.92 3.48
N SER A 136 -6.30 -16.20 2.89
CA SER A 136 -6.16 -14.77 2.64
C SER A 136 -7.34 -14.01 3.24
N ILE A 137 -7.05 -12.89 3.91
CA ILE A 137 -8.04 -11.99 4.49
C ILE A 137 -7.76 -10.55 4.05
N GLN A 138 -8.82 -9.74 3.96
CA GLN A 138 -8.71 -8.33 3.67
C GLN A 138 -8.51 -7.53 4.96
N LEU A 139 -7.38 -6.84 5.09
CA LEU A 139 -7.18 -5.82 6.12
C LEU A 139 -7.77 -4.49 5.66
N VAL A 140 -8.32 -3.74 6.60
CA VAL A 140 -8.90 -2.42 6.36
C VAL A 140 -8.18 -1.41 7.26
N ALA A 141 -7.82 -0.27 6.70
CA ALA A 141 -7.31 0.87 7.46
C ALA A 141 -8.32 2.01 7.46
N LYS A 142 -8.37 2.77 8.56
CA LYS A 142 -9.06 4.05 8.68
C LYS A 142 -8.05 5.16 8.84
N CYS A 143 -8.33 6.31 8.23
CA CYS A 143 -7.57 7.53 8.40
C CYS A 143 -8.34 8.55 9.21
N TYR A 144 -7.62 9.47 9.81
CA TYR A 144 -8.16 10.62 10.51
C TYR A 144 -7.47 11.89 10.01
N PRO A 145 -8.24 12.94 9.64
CA PRO A 145 -9.71 12.95 9.62
C PRO A 145 -10.28 11.91 8.64
N GLU A 146 -11.57 11.53 8.78
CA GLU A 146 -12.21 10.46 7.98
C GLU A 146 -12.25 10.74 6.47
N ASP A 147 -12.19 12.00 6.08
CA ASP A 147 -12.16 12.46 4.70
C ASP A 147 -10.75 12.63 4.14
N ALA A 148 -9.71 12.23 4.89
CA ALA A 148 -8.34 12.18 4.39
C ALA A 148 -8.21 11.21 3.22
N ASP A 149 -7.31 11.53 2.30
CA ASP A 149 -7.08 10.71 1.12
C ASP A 149 -6.25 9.48 1.45
N LEU A 150 -6.76 8.29 1.07
CA LEU A 150 -6.16 6.99 1.39
C LEU A 150 -5.17 6.48 0.32
N THR A 151 -4.97 7.22 -0.77
CA THR A 151 -4.23 6.75 -1.95
C THR A 151 -2.76 6.46 -1.68
N ASP A 152 -2.17 7.07 -0.65
CA ASP A 152 -0.74 6.95 -0.32
C ASP A 152 -0.46 5.95 0.81
N LEU A 153 -1.47 5.17 1.24
CA LEU A 153 -1.25 4.14 2.25
C LEU A 153 -0.47 2.96 1.66
N THR A 154 0.53 2.52 2.39
CA THR A 154 1.35 1.36 2.03
C THR A 154 1.33 0.32 3.13
N TRP A 155 1.07 -0.94 2.76
CA TRP A 155 1.12 -2.08 3.65
C TRP A 155 2.47 -2.80 3.55
N SER A 156 2.96 -3.31 4.66
CA SER A 156 4.22 -4.05 4.75
C SER A 156 4.18 -5.11 5.85
N THR A 157 5.12 -6.05 5.80
CA THR A 157 5.32 -7.07 6.83
C THR A 157 6.80 -7.14 7.21
N ASP A 158 7.08 -7.46 8.45
CA ASP A 158 8.45 -7.72 8.94
C ASP A 158 8.95 -9.13 8.55
N PHE A 159 8.04 -10.12 8.46
CA PHE A 159 8.37 -11.51 8.14
C PHE A 159 7.52 -12.08 6.98
N ALA A 160 7.91 -11.77 5.73
CA ALA A 160 7.23 -12.25 4.54
C ALA A 160 7.28 -13.78 4.34
N THR A 161 8.14 -14.48 5.06
CA THR A 161 8.17 -15.96 5.11
C THR A 161 7.10 -16.55 6.00
N VAL A 162 6.53 -15.76 6.91
CA VAL A 162 5.42 -16.15 7.79
C VAL A 162 4.10 -15.66 7.22
N ALA A 163 3.99 -14.37 6.94
CA ALA A 163 2.78 -13.76 6.36
C ALA A 163 3.16 -12.71 5.32
N LYS A 164 2.43 -12.67 4.21
CA LYS A 164 2.57 -11.67 3.15
C LYS A 164 1.39 -10.74 3.16
N VAL A 165 1.62 -9.47 2.84
CA VAL A 165 0.56 -8.50 2.62
C VAL A 165 0.79 -7.80 1.28
N ASP A 166 -0.28 -7.64 0.50
CA ASP A 166 -0.21 -6.82 -0.72
C ASP A 166 -0.10 -5.34 -0.33
N SER A 167 0.93 -4.69 -0.85
CA SER A 167 1.32 -3.34 -0.42
C SER A 167 0.30 -2.25 -0.71
N LYS A 168 -0.60 -2.46 -1.67
CA LYS A 168 -1.62 -1.48 -2.09
C LYS A 168 -3.00 -1.84 -1.56
N THR A 169 -3.36 -3.12 -1.63
CA THR A 169 -4.71 -3.56 -1.31
C THR A 169 -4.89 -3.98 0.14
N GLY A 170 -3.81 -4.29 0.87
CA GLY A 170 -3.88 -4.79 2.24
C GLY A 170 -4.39 -6.23 2.36
N VAL A 171 -4.38 -7.01 1.26
CA VAL A 171 -4.71 -8.44 1.32
C VAL A 171 -3.57 -9.18 2.02
N LEU A 172 -3.84 -9.70 3.21
CA LEU A 172 -2.94 -10.52 4.02
C LEU A 172 -3.10 -11.99 3.62
N THR A 173 -1.98 -12.70 3.44
CA THR A 173 -1.96 -14.16 3.16
C THR A 173 -1.00 -14.85 4.12
N GLY A 174 -1.47 -15.88 4.84
CA GLY A 174 -0.65 -16.77 5.65
C GLY A 174 0.27 -17.62 4.78
N VAL A 175 1.56 -17.73 5.15
CA VAL A 175 2.57 -18.51 4.39
C VAL A 175 3.03 -19.73 5.16
N SER A 176 3.55 -19.55 6.37
CA SER A 176 4.02 -20.62 7.23
C SER A 176 3.76 -20.28 8.70
N ALA A 177 3.64 -21.29 9.53
CA ALA A 177 3.38 -21.14 10.95
C ALA A 177 4.40 -20.18 11.62
N GLY A 178 3.91 -19.26 12.42
CA GLY A 178 4.75 -18.27 13.12
C GLY A 178 4.01 -16.99 13.43
N PHE A 179 4.78 -15.96 13.77
CA PHE A 179 4.29 -14.62 14.05
C PHE A 179 4.93 -13.61 13.09
N ALA A 180 4.15 -12.63 12.68
CA ALA A 180 4.58 -11.49 11.90
C ALA A 180 3.87 -10.22 12.38
N VAL A 181 4.44 -9.06 12.10
CA VAL A 181 3.81 -7.77 12.31
C VAL A 181 3.46 -7.19 10.94
N ILE A 182 2.20 -6.82 10.77
CA ILE A 182 1.73 -6.10 9.59
C ILE A 182 1.61 -4.64 9.96
N ARG A 183 2.17 -3.80 9.10
CA ARG A 183 2.16 -2.35 9.24
C ARG A 183 1.42 -1.73 8.07
N VAL A 184 0.53 -0.76 8.36
CA VAL A 184 0.03 0.21 7.39
C VAL A 184 0.67 1.56 7.68
N SER A 185 1.13 2.26 6.66
CA SER A 185 1.77 3.57 6.83
C SER A 185 1.42 4.53 5.71
N TYR A 186 1.19 5.79 6.08
CA TYR A 186 1.20 6.93 5.18
C TYR A 186 2.63 7.47 4.99
N ASN A 187 3.41 7.47 6.08
CA ASN A 187 4.83 7.85 6.10
C ASN A 187 5.52 7.25 7.33
N GLU A 188 6.78 7.60 7.58
CA GLU A 188 7.56 7.08 8.71
C GLU A 188 6.98 7.41 10.10
N ARG A 189 6.12 8.44 10.22
CA ARG A 189 5.57 8.92 11.50
C ARG A 189 4.10 8.60 11.70
N ILE A 190 3.36 8.37 10.61
CA ILE A 190 1.93 8.10 10.61
C ILE A 190 1.75 6.68 10.10
N PHE A 191 1.59 5.75 11.03
CA PHE A 191 1.45 4.32 10.78
C PHE A 191 0.68 3.67 11.92
N ASP A 192 0.23 2.44 11.68
CA ASP A 192 -0.29 1.51 12.68
C ASP A 192 0.21 0.10 12.41
N GLU A 193 0.20 -0.75 13.45
CA GLU A 193 0.73 -2.11 13.40
C GLU A 193 -0.21 -3.09 14.08
N ILE A 194 -0.31 -4.29 13.52
CA ILE A 194 -1.07 -5.39 14.11
C ILE A 194 -0.26 -6.68 14.09
N ASN A 195 -0.34 -7.46 15.17
CA ASN A 195 0.24 -8.78 15.21
C ASN A 195 -0.59 -9.77 14.39
N VAL A 196 0.10 -10.64 13.66
CA VAL A 196 -0.48 -11.74 12.92
C VAL A 196 0.14 -13.04 13.38
N ARG A 197 -0.68 -14.02 13.69
CA ARG A 197 -0.29 -15.39 13.92
C ARG A 197 -0.75 -16.28 12.78
N VAL A 198 0.18 -16.94 12.11
CA VAL A 198 -0.15 -18.00 11.17
C VAL A 198 -0.13 -19.33 11.92
N ASN A 199 -1.26 -20.02 11.89
CA ASN A 199 -1.46 -21.25 12.64
C ASN A 199 -0.55 -22.38 12.14
N ALA A 200 -0.13 -23.26 13.07
CA ALA A 200 0.57 -24.48 12.71
C ALA A 200 -0.41 -25.50 12.11
N VAL A 201 0.05 -26.21 11.10
CA VAL A 201 -0.70 -27.32 10.49
C VAL A 201 -0.08 -28.63 10.94
N ASP A 202 -0.84 -29.45 11.66
CA ASP A 202 -0.37 -30.73 12.15
C ASP A 202 -0.13 -31.74 11.01
N PRO A 203 1.02 -32.45 11.00
CA PRO A 203 1.29 -33.47 10.03
C PRO A 203 0.37 -34.69 10.26
N GLN A 204 -0.34 -35.12 9.21
CA GLN A 204 -1.21 -36.30 9.22
C GLN A 204 -0.46 -37.54 8.74
N ALA A 205 0.50 -37.36 7.83
CA ALA A 205 1.38 -38.45 7.36
C ALA A 205 2.74 -37.87 6.91
N VAL A 206 3.75 -38.73 6.98
CA VAL A 206 5.09 -38.49 6.43
C VAL A 206 5.53 -39.68 5.62
N GLU A 207 6.16 -39.50 4.47
CA GLU A 207 6.73 -40.52 3.62
C GLU A 207 8.20 -40.17 3.34
N ILE A 208 9.09 -41.19 3.33
CA ILE A 208 10.48 -41.05 2.88
C ILE A 208 10.56 -41.45 1.41
N VAL A 209 11.22 -40.63 0.60
CA VAL A 209 11.39 -40.86 -0.83
C VAL A 209 12.89 -40.82 -1.19
N PRO A 210 13.42 -41.94 -1.69
CA PRO A 210 12.81 -43.28 -1.87
C PRO A 210 12.62 -44.04 -0.53
N SER A 211 11.74 -45.05 -0.51
CA SER A 211 11.47 -45.87 0.67
C SER A 211 12.57 -46.93 0.93
N SER A 212 13.47 -47.17 -0.02
CA SER A 212 14.65 -48.01 0.11
C SER A 212 15.79 -47.53 -0.76
N ILE A 213 17.04 -47.71 -0.29
CA ILE A 213 18.27 -47.39 -1.03
C ILE A 213 19.33 -48.45 -0.82
N SER A 214 20.21 -48.65 -1.82
CA SER A 214 21.42 -49.49 -1.71
C SER A 214 22.65 -48.59 -1.88
N LEU A 215 23.61 -48.70 -0.96
CA LEU A 215 24.82 -47.88 -0.93
C LEU A 215 26.05 -48.75 -0.71
N SER A 216 27.19 -48.41 -1.32
CA SER A 216 28.47 -48.99 -0.94
C SER A 216 29.04 -48.26 0.29
N PRO A 217 29.87 -48.97 1.13
CA PRO A 217 30.49 -48.33 2.29
C PRO A 217 31.23 -47.01 1.94
N GLY A 218 30.99 -45.98 2.74
CA GLY A 218 31.53 -44.63 2.54
C GLY A 218 30.67 -43.71 1.67
N MET A 219 29.69 -44.23 0.95
CA MET A 219 28.76 -43.40 0.16
C MET A 219 27.77 -42.66 1.05
N LYS A 220 27.32 -41.50 0.53
CA LYS A 220 26.33 -40.64 1.18
C LYS A 220 25.14 -40.41 0.25
N GLU A 221 23.95 -40.40 0.81
CA GLU A 221 22.71 -40.11 0.09
C GLU A 221 21.78 -39.28 1.00
N ARG A 222 21.09 -38.30 0.42
CA ARG A 222 20.10 -37.50 1.16
C ARG A 222 18.70 -38.06 0.89
N LEU A 223 17.99 -38.42 1.94
CA LEU A 223 16.62 -38.87 1.85
C LEU A 223 15.67 -37.68 1.73
N GLY A 224 14.71 -37.79 0.80
CA GLY A 224 13.62 -36.82 0.67
C GLY A 224 12.46 -37.15 1.60
N VAL A 225 11.67 -36.15 1.95
CA VAL A 225 10.45 -36.28 2.76
C VAL A 225 9.27 -35.65 2.03
N LYS A 226 8.14 -36.38 2.02
CA LYS A 226 6.85 -35.86 1.58
C LYS A 226 5.89 -35.84 2.77
N LEU A 227 5.33 -34.67 3.03
CA LEU A 227 4.37 -34.45 4.12
C LEU A 227 2.94 -34.40 3.60
N THR A 228 2.01 -34.84 4.41
CA THR A 228 0.56 -34.65 4.20
C THR A 228 -0.05 -34.00 5.44
N PRO A 229 -0.67 -32.84 5.29
CA PRO A 229 -0.64 -31.97 4.10
C PRO A 229 0.77 -31.43 3.81
N ALA A 230 1.03 -30.96 2.58
CA ALA A 230 2.37 -30.51 2.15
C ALA A 230 2.90 -29.29 2.93
N ASN A 231 2.00 -28.50 3.52
CA ASN A 231 2.29 -27.34 4.37
C ASN A 231 2.31 -27.67 5.87
N ALA A 232 2.37 -28.97 6.25
CA ALA A 232 2.47 -29.36 7.65
C ALA A 232 3.70 -28.75 8.32
N SER A 233 3.51 -28.31 9.57
CA SER A 233 4.50 -27.60 10.38
C SER A 233 5.19 -28.56 11.35
N GLY A 234 6.47 -28.31 11.63
CA GLY A 234 7.23 -29.08 12.61
C GLY A 234 8.65 -29.38 12.17
N SER A 235 9.46 -29.87 13.10
CA SER A 235 10.85 -30.24 12.85
C SER A 235 10.95 -31.72 12.53
N LEU A 236 11.67 -32.08 11.45
CA LEU A 236 12.01 -33.42 11.12
C LEU A 236 13.16 -33.91 12.00
N VAL A 237 13.00 -35.08 12.62
CA VAL A 237 14.04 -35.73 13.41
C VAL A 237 14.35 -37.09 12.80
N TRP A 238 15.62 -37.29 12.40
CA TRP A 238 16.08 -38.53 11.79
C TRP A 238 16.85 -39.41 12.75
N THR A 239 16.64 -40.69 12.69
CA THR A 239 17.33 -41.72 13.51
C THR A 239 17.66 -42.97 12.69
N SER A 240 18.72 -43.67 13.08
CA SER A 240 19.09 -44.98 12.56
C SER A 240 18.98 -46.03 13.66
N ASP A 241 18.42 -47.21 13.33
CA ASP A 241 18.37 -48.36 14.24
C ASP A 241 19.72 -49.08 14.38
N LYS A 242 20.63 -48.94 13.35
CA LYS A 242 21.95 -49.54 13.32
C LYS A 242 23.01 -48.59 12.79
N MET A 243 23.53 -47.73 13.65
CA MET A 243 24.53 -46.72 13.30
C MET A 243 25.87 -47.30 12.86
N GLU A 244 26.14 -48.58 13.19
CA GLU A 244 27.30 -49.34 12.72
C GLU A 244 27.17 -49.77 11.25
N VAL A 245 25.94 -49.83 10.70
CA VAL A 245 25.66 -50.14 9.28
C VAL A 245 25.47 -48.87 8.49
N ALA A 246 24.56 -47.97 8.94
CA ALA A 246 24.31 -46.70 8.30
C ALA A 246 24.00 -45.63 9.36
N LYS A 247 24.66 -44.48 9.27
CA LYS A 247 24.42 -43.29 10.08
C LYS A 247 23.53 -42.34 9.33
N VAL A 248 22.70 -41.55 10.03
CA VAL A 248 21.93 -40.46 9.46
C VAL A 248 22.20 -39.20 10.27
N ASP A 249 22.33 -38.08 9.55
CA ASP A 249 22.35 -36.74 10.19
C ASP A 249 20.94 -36.38 10.65
N ALA A 250 20.81 -36.05 11.93
CA ALA A 250 19.52 -35.89 12.59
C ALA A 250 18.66 -34.73 12.06
N GLU A 251 19.28 -33.74 11.45
CA GLU A 251 18.60 -32.52 10.96
C GLU A 251 18.40 -32.57 9.43
N THR A 252 19.42 -33.07 8.69
CA THR A 252 19.44 -32.96 7.22
C THR A 252 18.94 -34.20 6.50
N GLY A 253 18.84 -35.34 7.20
CA GLY A 253 18.44 -36.62 6.61
C GLY A 253 19.51 -37.20 5.67
N VAL A 254 20.77 -36.75 5.76
CA VAL A 254 21.89 -37.34 4.99
C VAL A 254 22.33 -38.64 5.63
N VAL A 255 22.14 -39.75 4.89
CA VAL A 255 22.59 -41.08 5.26
C VAL A 255 24.04 -41.29 4.82
N THR A 256 24.87 -41.87 5.68
CA THR A 256 26.24 -42.31 5.40
C THR A 256 26.33 -43.82 5.62
N ALA A 257 26.64 -44.59 4.58
CA ALA A 257 26.90 -46.00 4.66
C ALA A 257 28.24 -46.29 5.38
N VAL A 258 28.23 -47.18 6.37
CA VAL A 258 29.39 -47.47 7.22
C VAL A 258 29.96 -48.86 6.94
N ALA A 259 29.15 -49.92 7.10
CA ALA A 259 29.53 -51.31 6.94
C ALA A 259 28.42 -52.12 6.32
N LYS A 260 28.77 -53.27 5.68
CA LYS A 260 27.78 -54.17 5.07
C LYS A 260 26.71 -54.60 6.05
N GLY A 261 25.47 -54.58 5.57
CA GLY A 261 24.29 -54.93 6.36
C GLY A 261 23.04 -54.19 5.95
N THR A 262 22.00 -54.30 6.77
CA THR A 262 20.73 -53.58 6.58
C THR A 262 20.40 -52.73 7.82
N ALA A 263 20.14 -51.47 7.63
CA ALA A 263 19.68 -50.51 8.64
C ALA A 263 18.32 -49.91 8.25
N HIS A 264 17.58 -49.45 9.23
CA HIS A 264 16.33 -48.70 9.02
C HIS A 264 16.53 -47.26 9.49
N ILE A 265 16.33 -46.35 8.54
CA ILE A 265 16.36 -44.93 8.84
C ILE A 265 14.94 -44.46 9.05
N LYS A 266 14.64 -43.92 10.26
CA LYS A 266 13.34 -43.40 10.62
C LYS A 266 13.38 -41.86 10.61
N VAL A 267 12.36 -41.24 10.01
CA VAL A 267 12.03 -39.84 10.19
C VAL A 267 10.78 -39.73 11.05
N GLN A 268 10.76 -38.73 11.92
CA GLN A 268 9.60 -38.39 12.76
C GLN A 268 9.35 -36.89 12.69
N ILE A 269 8.07 -36.52 12.60
CA ILE A 269 7.59 -35.13 12.72
C ILE A 269 6.29 -35.17 13.53
N GLY A 270 6.22 -34.44 14.63
CA GLY A 270 5.09 -34.52 15.56
C GLY A 270 4.82 -35.99 15.96
N ASN A 271 3.60 -36.45 15.72
CA ASN A 271 3.14 -37.81 16.06
C ASN A 271 3.24 -38.82 14.92
N VAL A 272 3.72 -38.41 13.73
CA VAL A 272 3.82 -39.30 12.57
C VAL A 272 5.27 -39.63 12.24
N SER A 273 5.51 -40.84 11.68
CA SER A 273 6.84 -41.27 11.31
C SER A 273 6.81 -42.18 10.08
N ALA A 274 7.93 -42.25 9.36
CA ALA A 274 8.18 -43.17 8.26
C ALA A 274 9.57 -43.78 8.38
N THR A 275 9.78 -44.92 7.65
CA THR A 275 11.04 -45.66 7.68
C THR A 275 11.51 -45.92 6.26
N CYS A 276 12.81 -45.77 6.00
CA CYS A 276 13.52 -46.17 4.78
C CYS A 276 14.46 -47.34 5.08
N VAL A 277 14.45 -48.31 4.23
CA VAL A 277 15.41 -49.43 4.29
C VAL A 277 16.71 -49.05 3.58
N VAL A 278 17.83 -49.15 4.28
CA VAL A 278 19.17 -48.90 3.73
C VAL A 278 19.95 -50.22 3.70
N VAL A 279 20.28 -50.69 2.51
CA VAL A 279 21.14 -51.86 2.30
C VAL A 279 22.53 -51.35 1.97
N VAL A 280 23.53 -51.79 2.74
CA VAL A 280 24.94 -51.47 2.47
C VAL A 280 25.63 -52.74 1.98
N GLU A 281 26.12 -52.72 0.72
CA GLU A 281 26.69 -53.88 0.02
C GLU A 281 28.08 -53.60 -0.61
#